data_82f1b3e3742c0412a27734af32b4e023
#
_entry.id   82f1b3e3742c0412a27734af32b4e023
#
_cell.length_a   1.000
_cell.length_b   1.000
_cell.length_c   1.000
_cell.angle_alpha   90.00
_cell.angle_beta   90.00
_cell.angle_gamma   90.00
#
_symmetry.space_group_name_H-M   'P 1'
#
loop_
_entity.id
_entity.type
_entity.pdbx_description
1 polymer ?
#
loop_
_entity_poly.entity_id
_entity_poly.type
_entity_poly.pdbx_seq_one_letter_code
_entity_poly.pdbx_strand_id
1 'polypeptide(L)'
;TTSDFVTPITGEADKDQEYVKANVLKDDVYTFTNAVNTVTVDDGDTTTEDLGYHKAVAAVVGINKDITIHAADKSLKLNAENKTERNSAVGMYTKKKIDAVAKDISIDTKSSVGDVYGIYIHEGGKADIAGNVSILAKQGGDGFANGIKLYNGGSALTINGNLAMKGTGSGNDAYGVSAAQKGGYGSIKTYLATGINIYDKDGAS
;
A
#
# COMPACT_ATOMS: atom_id res chain seq x y z
N THR A 1 -15.91 -7.12 -9.71
CA THR A 1 -16.49 -6.04 -8.89
C THR A 1 -15.61 -5.79 -7.67
N THR A 2 -15.71 -4.62 -7.09
CA THR A 2 -15.08 -4.27 -5.82
C THR A 2 -16.05 -4.38 -4.65
N SER A 3 -17.18 -5.00 -4.88
CA SER A 3 -18.28 -5.08 -3.91
C SER A 3 -17.94 -5.88 -2.65
N ASP A 4 -16.90 -6.72 -2.72
CA ASP A 4 -16.50 -7.54 -1.59
C ASP A 4 -15.73 -6.78 -0.52
N PHE A 5 -15.27 -5.58 -0.82
CA PHE A 5 -14.66 -4.72 0.18
C PHE A 5 -15.70 -4.05 1.06
N VAL A 6 -15.35 -3.91 2.32
CA VAL A 6 -16.21 -3.22 3.28
C VAL A 6 -16.31 -1.73 2.97
N THR A 7 -17.31 -1.09 3.54
CA THR A 7 -17.45 0.36 3.45
C THR A 7 -16.20 1.04 4.02
N PRO A 8 -15.67 2.05 3.34
CA PRO A 8 -14.54 2.82 3.87
C PRO A 8 -14.88 3.44 5.21
N ILE A 9 -13.88 3.46 6.09
CA ILE A 9 -13.98 4.12 7.39
C ILE A 9 -13.18 5.41 7.41
N THR A 10 -13.52 6.29 8.33
CA THR A 10 -12.77 7.52 8.61
C THR A 10 -12.28 7.51 10.04
N GLY A 11 -11.21 8.25 10.32
CA GLY A 11 -10.65 8.37 11.65
C GLY A 11 -9.68 7.24 12.01
N GLU A 12 -9.61 6.95 13.28
CA GLU A 12 -8.68 5.95 13.81
C GLU A 12 -9.18 4.53 13.54
N ALA A 13 -8.32 3.70 12.95
CA ALA A 13 -8.59 2.30 12.69
C ALA A 13 -7.80 1.37 13.60
N ASP A 14 -6.62 1.77 14.03
CA ASP A 14 -5.85 1.13 15.08
C ASP A 14 -4.97 2.18 15.79
N LYS A 15 -4.37 1.77 16.89
CA LYS A 15 -3.58 2.69 17.74
C LYS A 15 -2.29 3.21 17.09
N ASP A 16 -1.82 2.56 16.04
CA ASP A 16 -0.55 2.88 15.39
C ASP A 16 -0.73 3.63 14.07
N GLN A 17 -1.92 3.54 13.49
CA GLN A 17 -2.23 4.21 12.24
C GLN A 17 -3.66 4.74 12.24
N GLU A 18 -3.79 6.04 12.15
CA GLU A 18 -5.07 6.70 11.93
C GLU A 18 -5.37 6.81 10.43
N TYR A 19 -6.64 6.63 10.07
CA TYR A 19 -7.07 6.74 8.68
C TYR A 19 -8.10 7.84 8.54
N VAL A 20 -7.89 8.67 7.53
CA VAL A 20 -8.92 9.59 7.05
C VAL A 20 -10.00 8.80 6.33
N LYS A 21 -9.57 7.84 5.50
CA LYS A 21 -10.46 6.95 4.77
C LYS A 21 -9.70 5.69 4.39
N ALA A 22 -10.30 4.53 4.60
CA ALA A 22 -9.67 3.26 4.28
C ALA A 22 -10.69 2.15 4.08
N ASN A 23 -10.33 1.14 3.29
CA ASN A 23 -11.04 -0.13 3.27
C ASN A 23 -10.37 -1.09 4.25
N VAL A 24 -10.96 -1.24 5.41
CA VAL A 24 -10.47 -2.18 6.42
C VAL A 24 -11.14 -3.53 6.21
N LEU A 25 -10.33 -4.53 5.94
CA LEU A 25 -10.82 -5.87 5.58
C LEU A 25 -11.32 -6.60 6.84
N LYS A 26 -12.54 -7.12 6.77
CA LYS A 26 -13.22 -7.79 7.89
C LYS A 26 -13.36 -9.29 7.70
N ASP A 27 -13.41 -9.75 6.46
CA ASP A 27 -13.67 -11.15 6.14
C ASP A 27 -12.37 -11.90 5.87
N ASP A 28 -12.42 -13.21 5.94
CA ASP A 28 -11.26 -14.07 5.72
C ASP A 28 -10.88 -14.13 4.23
N VAL A 29 -11.86 -14.02 3.34
CA VAL A 29 -11.68 -14.23 1.91
C VAL A 29 -12.40 -13.15 1.10
N TYR A 30 -11.68 -12.60 0.13
CA TYR A 30 -12.21 -11.67 -0.87
C TYR A 30 -11.95 -12.23 -2.27
N THR A 31 -12.99 -12.34 -3.08
CA THR A 31 -12.88 -12.88 -4.43
C THR A 31 -13.25 -11.81 -5.46
N PHE A 32 -12.37 -11.62 -6.42
CA PHE A 32 -12.57 -10.69 -7.53
C PHE A 32 -12.79 -11.46 -8.82
N THR A 33 -13.85 -11.15 -9.53
CA THR A 33 -14.30 -11.93 -10.69
C THR A 33 -14.22 -11.20 -12.02
N ASN A 34 -14.06 -9.88 -12.02
CA ASN A 34 -13.89 -9.11 -13.24
C ASN A 34 -12.47 -9.30 -13.80
N ALA A 35 -12.29 -9.14 -15.09
CA ALA A 35 -10.97 -9.17 -15.71
C ALA A 35 -10.03 -8.12 -15.10
N VAL A 36 -10.57 -6.94 -14.80
CA VAL A 36 -9.89 -5.86 -14.08
C VAL A 36 -10.78 -5.43 -12.93
N ASN A 37 -10.23 -5.44 -11.73
CA ASN A 37 -10.90 -5.03 -10.50
C ASN A 37 -10.17 -3.83 -9.93
N THR A 38 -10.89 -2.77 -9.59
CA THR A 38 -10.30 -1.52 -9.12
C THR A 38 -10.86 -1.16 -7.75
N VAL A 39 -9.96 -0.89 -6.82
CA VAL A 39 -10.26 -0.33 -5.51
C VAL A 39 -9.66 1.06 -5.46
N THR A 40 -10.51 2.07 -5.32
CA THR A 40 -10.06 3.45 -5.24
C THR A 40 -10.54 4.08 -3.94
N VAL A 41 -9.61 4.67 -3.21
CA VAL A 41 -9.89 5.44 -2.01
C VAL A 41 -9.19 6.78 -2.12
N ASP A 42 -9.94 7.84 -1.93
CA ASP A 42 -9.40 9.18 -1.81
C ASP A 42 -10.04 9.88 -0.59
N ASP A 43 -9.41 10.92 -0.11
CA ASP A 43 -9.93 11.71 1.01
C ASP A 43 -10.98 12.74 0.56
N GLY A 44 -11.25 12.81 -0.74
CA GLY A 44 -12.15 13.81 -1.30
C GLY A 44 -11.58 15.23 -1.13
N ASP A 45 -12.46 16.20 -1.17
CA ASP A 45 -12.12 17.61 -0.94
C ASP A 45 -12.35 18.03 0.52
N THR A 46 -12.35 17.08 1.45
CA THR A 46 -12.55 17.40 2.86
C THR A 46 -11.31 18.11 3.40
N THR A 47 -11.41 19.40 3.56
CA THR A 47 -10.50 20.19 4.37
C THR A 47 -10.76 19.82 5.83
N THR A 48 -10.11 18.79 6.30
CA THR A 48 -10.16 18.47 7.71
C THR A 48 -9.04 19.25 8.39
N GLU A 49 -9.42 20.16 9.24
CA GLU A 49 -8.48 20.89 10.05
C GLU A 49 -7.71 19.90 10.93
N ASP A 50 -6.39 19.99 10.86
CA ASP A 50 -5.42 19.37 11.76
C ASP A 50 -5.63 17.87 12.08
N LEU A 51 -5.42 17.04 11.07
CA LEU A 51 -5.51 15.59 11.23
C LEU A 51 -4.26 14.94 11.86
N GLY A 52 -3.26 15.70 12.27
CA GLY A 52 -2.05 15.14 12.89
C GLY A 52 -1.13 14.39 11.91
N TYR A 53 0.05 13.98 12.40
CA TYR A 53 1.14 13.49 11.56
C TYR A 53 1.02 12.08 11.00
N HIS A 54 0.04 11.30 11.37
CA HIS A 54 0.01 9.86 11.07
C HIS A 54 -1.28 9.39 10.42
N LYS A 55 -2.10 10.29 9.94
CA LYS A 55 -3.33 9.92 9.25
C LYS A 55 -3.04 9.53 7.81
N ALA A 56 -3.76 8.55 7.31
CA ALA A 56 -3.56 8.01 6.00
C ALA A 56 -4.87 7.78 5.24
N VAL A 57 -4.76 7.81 3.93
CA VAL A 57 -5.74 7.25 3.01
C VAL A 57 -5.19 5.91 2.53
N ALA A 58 -5.93 4.82 2.70
CA ALA A 58 -5.44 3.49 2.37
C ALA A 58 -6.46 2.69 1.56
N ALA A 59 -6.02 2.10 0.45
CA ALA A 59 -6.91 1.30 -0.39
C ALA A 59 -7.27 -0.03 0.29
N VAL A 60 -6.31 -0.71 0.90
CA VAL A 60 -6.51 -1.99 1.58
C VAL A 60 -5.81 -1.98 2.93
N VAL A 61 -6.50 -2.37 3.98
CA VAL A 61 -5.97 -2.46 5.33
C VAL A 61 -6.29 -3.80 5.96
N GLY A 62 -5.26 -4.53 6.39
CA GLY A 62 -5.36 -5.80 7.09
C GLY A 62 -4.85 -5.68 8.53
N ILE A 63 -5.76 -5.43 9.49
CA ILE A 63 -5.41 -5.26 10.90
C ILE A 63 -6.19 -6.16 11.85
N ASN A 64 -7.26 -6.79 11.37
CA ASN A 64 -8.16 -7.57 12.23
C ASN A 64 -7.87 -9.06 12.19
N LYS A 65 -7.56 -9.61 11.03
CA LYS A 65 -7.37 -11.05 10.83
C LYS A 65 -6.50 -11.33 9.60
N ASP A 66 -6.09 -12.57 9.47
CA ASP A 66 -5.43 -13.05 8.26
C ASP A 66 -6.45 -13.12 7.11
N ILE A 67 -6.01 -12.74 5.92
CA ILE A 67 -6.87 -12.48 4.78
C ILE A 67 -6.34 -13.21 3.56
N THR A 68 -7.26 -13.77 2.76
CA THR A 68 -6.96 -14.30 1.44
C THR A 68 -7.67 -13.48 0.38
N ILE A 69 -6.95 -13.07 -0.65
CA ILE A 69 -7.48 -12.36 -1.81
C ILE A 69 -7.35 -13.26 -3.03
N HIS A 70 -8.48 -13.65 -3.59
CA HIS A 70 -8.56 -14.46 -4.80
C HIS A 70 -8.89 -13.58 -6.02
N ALA A 71 -7.91 -13.38 -6.87
CA ALA A 71 -8.05 -12.71 -8.14
C ALA A 71 -7.23 -13.45 -9.22
N ALA A 72 -7.26 -14.79 -9.17
CA ALA A 72 -6.49 -15.65 -10.08
C ALA A 72 -6.83 -15.31 -11.54
N ASP A 73 -5.81 -15.13 -12.37
CA ASP A 73 -5.92 -14.73 -13.77
C ASP A 73 -6.60 -13.36 -14.00
N LYS A 74 -6.76 -12.57 -12.95
CA LYS A 74 -7.37 -11.24 -12.99
C LYS A 74 -6.35 -10.16 -12.60
N SER A 75 -6.63 -8.94 -13.02
CA SER A 75 -5.89 -7.77 -12.57
C SER A 75 -6.59 -7.08 -11.40
N LEU A 76 -5.82 -6.68 -10.42
CA LEU A 76 -6.28 -5.92 -9.27
C LEU A 76 -5.54 -4.58 -9.23
N LYS A 77 -6.29 -3.48 -9.22
CA LYS A 77 -5.75 -2.13 -9.11
C LYS A 77 -6.11 -1.54 -7.75
N LEU A 78 -5.12 -1.08 -7.03
CA LEU A 78 -5.26 -0.43 -5.74
C LEU A 78 -4.82 1.03 -5.86
N ASN A 79 -5.76 1.95 -5.72
CA ASN A 79 -5.50 3.38 -5.85
C ASN A 79 -5.80 4.08 -4.52
N ALA A 80 -4.85 4.86 -4.03
CA ALA A 80 -5.03 5.69 -2.84
C ALA A 80 -4.52 7.09 -3.12
N GLU A 81 -5.36 8.10 -2.91
CA GLU A 81 -4.99 9.50 -3.10
C GLU A 81 -5.32 10.32 -1.87
N ASN A 82 -4.32 11.03 -1.38
CA ASN A 82 -4.46 12.04 -0.35
C ASN A 82 -4.31 13.43 -0.97
N LYS A 83 -5.31 14.27 -0.79
CA LYS A 83 -5.33 15.67 -1.26
C LYS A 83 -5.13 16.69 -0.14
N THR A 84 -5.24 16.27 1.12
CA THR A 84 -5.11 17.15 2.28
C THR A 84 -3.70 17.13 2.84
N GLU A 85 -3.30 18.25 3.44
CA GLU A 85 -1.98 18.40 4.02
C GLU A 85 -1.71 17.36 5.11
N ARG A 86 -0.47 16.89 5.19
CA ARG A 86 0.09 16.02 6.23
C ARG A 86 -0.48 14.61 6.29
N ASN A 87 -1.32 14.21 5.36
CA ASN A 87 -1.80 12.84 5.29
C ASN A 87 -0.98 12.02 4.31
N SER A 88 -0.82 10.75 4.61
CA SER A 88 -0.14 9.78 3.76
C SER A 88 -1.14 9.04 2.87
N ALA A 89 -0.66 8.49 1.78
CA ALA A 89 -1.42 7.58 0.93
C ALA A 89 -0.75 6.22 0.91
N VAL A 90 -1.53 5.15 1.10
CA VAL A 90 -1.04 3.77 1.20
C VAL A 90 -1.88 2.87 0.30
N GLY A 91 -1.24 2.08 -0.55
CA GLY A 91 -1.96 1.10 -1.37
C GLY A 91 -2.43 -0.10 -0.54
N MET A 92 -1.50 -0.74 0.15
CA MET A 92 -1.79 -1.89 1.01
C MET A 92 -1.03 -1.73 2.33
N TYR A 93 -1.77 -1.73 3.42
CA TYR A 93 -1.23 -1.74 4.78
C TYR A 93 -1.65 -2.99 5.51
N THR A 94 -0.73 -3.68 6.15
CA THR A 94 -1.10 -4.85 6.95
C THR A 94 -0.23 -5.02 8.18
N LYS A 95 -0.86 -5.45 9.27
CA LYS A 95 -0.26 -5.99 10.49
C LYS A 95 -0.54 -7.49 10.63
N LYS A 96 -1.29 -8.05 9.70
CA LYS A 96 -1.70 -9.45 9.65
C LYS A 96 -1.16 -10.09 8.39
N LYS A 97 -1.50 -11.35 8.16
CA LYS A 97 -1.12 -12.05 6.96
C LYS A 97 -2.12 -11.75 5.84
N ILE A 98 -1.62 -11.36 4.68
CA ILE A 98 -2.40 -11.28 3.45
C ILE A 98 -1.78 -12.23 2.43
N ASP A 99 -2.56 -13.22 2.01
CA ASP A 99 -2.25 -14.09 0.88
C ASP A 99 -3.07 -13.60 -0.32
N ALA A 100 -2.41 -13.15 -1.36
CA ALA A 100 -3.05 -12.65 -2.56
C ALA A 100 -2.59 -13.41 -3.80
N VAL A 101 -3.53 -13.84 -4.62
CA VAL A 101 -3.27 -14.42 -5.93
C VAL A 101 -3.93 -13.55 -6.99
N ALA A 102 -3.15 -13.06 -7.94
CA ALA A 102 -3.63 -12.26 -9.07
C ALA A 102 -2.70 -12.45 -10.26
N LYS A 103 -3.17 -12.12 -11.45
CA LYS A 103 -2.27 -12.00 -12.61
C LYS A 103 -1.34 -10.82 -12.41
N ASP A 104 -1.91 -9.65 -12.16
CA ASP A 104 -1.20 -8.40 -11.92
C ASP A 104 -1.86 -7.64 -10.78
N ILE A 105 -1.05 -7.11 -9.88
CA ILE A 105 -1.48 -6.12 -8.88
C ILE A 105 -0.78 -4.82 -9.21
N SER A 106 -1.56 -3.79 -9.54
CA SER A 106 -1.07 -2.44 -9.79
C SER A 106 -1.47 -1.53 -8.64
N ILE A 107 -0.49 -0.86 -8.07
CA ILE A 107 -0.69 0.04 -6.93
C ILE A 107 -0.30 1.44 -7.35
N ASP A 108 -1.23 2.38 -7.23
CA ASP A 108 -1.02 3.80 -7.50
C ASP A 108 -1.34 4.60 -6.25
N THR A 109 -0.34 5.25 -5.69
CA THR A 109 -0.49 6.08 -4.50
C THR A 109 -0.05 7.50 -4.80
N LYS A 110 -0.83 8.47 -4.33
CA LYS A 110 -0.54 9.89 -4.52
C LYS A 110 -0.84 10.67 -3.26
N SER A 111 0.09 11.53 -2.87
CA SER A 111 -0.10 12.47 -1.78
C SER A 111 0.35 13.87 -2.18
N SER A 112 -0.41 14.88 -1.76
CA SER A 112 -0.07 16.28 -2.02
C SER A 112 1.10 16.75 -1.16
N VAL A 113 1.19 16.30 0.08
CA VAL A 113 2.24 16.72 1.02
C VAL A 113 2.84 15.58 1.81
N GLY A 114 2.03 14.64 2.29
CA GLY A 114 2.48 13.54 3.14
C GLY A 114 3.26 12.46 2.37
N ASP A 115 3.71 11.46 3.08
CA ASP A 115 4.41 10.33 2.50
C ASP A 115 3.48 9.45 1.67
N VAL A 116 4.01 8.77 0.68
CA VAL A 116 3.29 7.72 -0.04
C VAL A 116 3.98 6.38 0.16
N TYR A 117 3.16 5.33 0.26
CA TYR A 117 3.61 3.96 0.39
C TYR A 117 2.79 3.08 -0.56
N GLY A 118 3.46 2.32 -1.39
CA GLY A 118 2.76 1.32 -2.19
C GLY A 118 2.27 0.18 -1.29
N ILE A 119 3.20 -0.50 -0.63
CA ILE A 119 2.93 -1.55 0.35
C ILE A 119 3.63 -1.19 1.66
N TYR A 120 2.87 -1.19 2.75
CA TYR A 120 3.38 -0.95 4.09
C TYR A 120 3.02 -2.13 4.99
N ILE A 121 4.04 -2.83 5.47
CA ILE A 121 3.88 -3.99 6.35
C ILE A 121 4.49 -3.66 7.71
N HIS A 122 3.72 -3.87 8.76
CA HIS A 122 4.02 -3.38 10.09
C HIS A 122 3.82 -4.46 11.15
N GLU A 123 4.61 -4.40 12.21
CA GLU A 123 4.49 -5.23 13.42
C GLU A 123 4.34 -6.73 13.18
N GLY A 124 5.21 -7.28 12.35
CA GLY A 124 5.17 -8.72 12.08
C GLY A 124 4.11 -9.15 11.07
N GLY A 125 3.44 -8.20 10.43
CA GLY A 125 2.56 -8.50 9.30
C GLY A 125 3.31 -9.19 8.17
N LYS A 126 2.59 -9.92 7.34
CA LYS A 126 3.16 -10.66 6.21
C LYS A 126 2.26 -10.50 5.00
N ALA A 127 2.86 -10.31 3.83
CA ALA A 127 2.14 -10.37 2.58
C ALA A 127 2.83 -11.37 1.64
N ASP A 128 2.07 -12.34 1.16
CA ASP A 128 2.46 -13.28 0.14
C ASP A 128 1.64 -13.01 -1.12
N ILE A 129 2.30 -12.55 -2.18
CA ILE A 129 1.65 -12.19 -3.43
C ILE A 129 2.13 -13.13 -4.53
N ALA A 130 1.22 -13.93 -5.08
CA ALA A 130 1.46 -14.71 -6.27
C ALA A 130 0.93 -13.95 -7.49
N GLY A 131 1.83 -13.34 -8.25
CA GLY A 131 1.54 -12.51 -9.40
C GLY A 131 2.56 -11.41 -9.59
N ASN A 132 2.39 -10.62 -10.64
CA ASN A 132 3.22 -9.47 -10.89
C ASN A 132 2.74 -8.27 -10.07
N VAL A 133 3.67 -7.47 -9.58
CA VAL A 133 3.36 -6.26 -8.80
C VAL A 133 4.01 -5.06 -9.45
N SER A 134 3.24 -4.02 -9.69
CA SER A 134 3.74 -2.72 -10.10
C SER A 134 3.27 -1.64 -9.14
N ILE A 135 4.18 -0.77 -8.74
CA ILE A 135 3.93 0.28 -7.78
C ILE A 135 4.33 1.61 -8.38
N LEU A 136 3.41 2.58 -8.34
CA LEU A 136 3.67 3.96 -8.68
C LEU A 136 3.36 4.81 -7.45
N ALA A 137 4.40 5.41 -6.87
CA ALA A 137 4.32 6.23 -5.67
C ALA A 137 4.60 7.70 -6.04
N LYS A 138 3.57 8.53 -6.02
CA LYS A 138 3.64 9.95 -6.44
C LYS A 138 3.51 10.87 -5.24
N GLN A 139 4.58 11.56 -4.91
CA GLN A 139 4.64 12.51 -3.83
C GLN A 139 4.73 13.94 -4.38
N GLY A 140 3.83 14.83 -3.98
CA GLY A 140 3.70 16.18 -4.53
C GLY A 140 4.27 17.32 -3.68
N GLY A 141 4.79 17.03 -2.48
CA GLY A 141 5.30 18.03 -1.52
C GLY A 141 6.62 17.62 -0.89
N ASP A 142 6.72 17.78 0.42
CA ASP A 142 7.97 17.55 1.17
C ASP A 142 8.11 16.13 1.77
N GLY A 143 7.15 15.25 1.55
CA GLY A 143 7.21 13.88 2.02
C GLY A 143 8.08 12.98 1.16
N PHE A 144 8.11 11.71 1.54
CA PHE A 144 8.88 10.67 0.85
C PHE A 144 7.98 9.82 -0.02
N ALA A 145 8.48 9.42 -1.18
CA ALA A 145 7.85 8.40 -2.02
C ALA A 145 8.49 7.04 -1.69
N ASN A 146 7.70 6.14 -1.10
CA ASN A 146 8.15 4.79 -0.76
C ASN A 146 7.36 3.76 -1.59
N GLY A 147 8.05 2.90 -2.30
CA GLY A 147 7.41 1.76 -2.95
C GLY A 147 6.95 0.75 -1.92
N ILE A 148 7.87 0.25 -1.11
CA ILE A 148 7.63 -0.76 -0.08
C ILE A 148 8.29 -0.32 1.22
N LYS A 149 7.53 -0.38 2.31
CA LYS A 149 8.06 -0.17 3.66
C LYS A 149 7.76 -1.37 4.55
N LEU A 150 8.79 -1.86 5.22
CA LEU A 150 8.70 -2.86 6.28
C LEU A 150 9.12 -2.18 7.58
N TYR A 151 8.26 -2.24 8.59
CA TYR A 151 8.53 -1.55 9.85
C TYR A 151 8.13 -2.41 11.05
N ASN A 152 9.06 -2.55 12.00
CA ASN A 152 8.91 -3.32 13.23
C ASN A 152 8.64 -4.82 13.06
N GLY A 153 9.20 -5.60 13.95
CA GLY A 153 8.71 -6.89 14.39
C GLY A 153 8.64 -8.02 13.38
N GLY A 154 9.60 -8.19 12.46
CA GLY A 154 9.60 -9.35 11.58
C GLY A 154 8.60 -9.25 10.42
N SER A 155 8.26 -8.04 10.02
CA SER A 155 7.45 -7.80 8.82
C SER A 155 8.09 -8.43 7.58
N ALA A 156 7.30 -9.04 6.72
CA ALA A 156 7.79 -9.75 5.55
C ALA A 156 6.89 -9.56 4.32
N LEU A 157 7.52 -9.49 3.15
CA LEU A 157 6.84 -9.48 1.87
C LEU A 157 7.47 -10.52 0.95
N THR A 158 6.64 -11.35 0.35
CA THR A 158 7.05 -12.32 -0.67
C THR A 158 6.25 -12.06 -1.94
N ILE A 159 6.93 -11.92 -3.06
CA ILE A 159 6.31 -11.74 -4.37
C ILE A 159 6.80 -12.85 -5.29
N ASN A 160 5.89 -13.70 -5.75
CA ASN A 160 6.14 -14.69 -6.78
C ASN A 160 5.74 -14.10 -8.13
N GLY A 161 6.66 -13.39 -8.76
CA GLY A 161 6.44 -12.70 -10.01
C GLY A 161 7.41 -11.53 -10.17
N ASN A 162 7.16 -10.69 -11.14
CA ASN A 162 7.96 -9.50 -11.39
C ASN A 162 7.52 -8.37 -10.47
N LEU A 163 8.49 -7.57 -10.05
CA LEU A 163 8.24 -6.35 -9.29
C LEU A 163 8.80 -5.15 -10.04
N ALA A 164 7.96 -4.17 -10.30
CA ALA A 164 8.37 -2.89 -10.85
C ALA A 164 7.89 -1.77 -9.93
N MET A 165 8.76 -0.83 -9.63
CA MET A 165 8.45 0.31 -8.76
C MET A 165 8.95 1.60 -9.38
N LYS A 166 8.14 2.65 -9.28
CA LYS A 166 8.52 4.00 -9.64
C LYS A 166 8.05 4.98 -8.58
N GLY A 167 8.98 5.76 -8.06
CA GLY A 167 8.70 6.88 -7.18
C GLY A 167 8.90 8.19 -7.92
N THR A 168 7.97 9.12 -7.77
CA THR A 168 8.08 10.48 -8.30
C THR A 168 7.70 11.49 -7.23
N GLY A 169 8.32 12.66 -7.27
CA GLY A 169 8.00 13.71 -6.33
C GLY A 169 8.84 14.96 -6.54
N SER A 170 8.40 16.06 -5.97
CA SER A 170 9.10 17.34 -5.98
C SER A 170 9.82 17.63 -4.66
N GLY A 171 9.62 16.81 -3.65
CA GLY A 171 10.15 17.00 -2.31
C GLY A 171 11.42 16.19 -2.05
N ASN A 172 11.34 15.36 -1.03
CA ASN A 172 12.44 14.52 -0.57
C ASN A 172 12.68 13.31 -1.46
N ASP A 173 13.60 12.47 -1.05
CA ASP A 173 14.01 11.31 -1.81
C ASP A 173 12.90 10.28 -1.99
N ALA A 174 13.02 9.50 -3.05
CA ALA A 174 12.19 8.33 -3.29
C ALA A 174 12.95 7.06 -2.89
N TYR A 175 12.26 6.16 -2.20
CA TYR A 175 12.79 4.87 -1.78
C TYR A 175 12.01 3.75 -2.48
N GLY A 176 12.71 2.86 -3.15
CA GLY A 176 12.08 1.66 -3.67
C GLY A 176 11.64 0.75 -2.53
N VAL A 177 12.59 0.42 -1.65
CA VAL A 177 12.35 -0.41 -0.48
C VAL A 177 12.96 0.26 0.74
N SER A 178 12.18 0.41 1.78
CA SER A 178 12.63 0.89 3.08
C SER A 178 12.32 -0.16 4.14
N ALA A 179 13.33 -0.62 4.86
CA ALA A 179 13.19 -1.51 6.00
C ALA A 179 13.74 -0.79 7.23
N ALA A 180 12.85 -0.27 8.06
CA ALA A 180 13.21 0.42 9.27
C ALA A 180 13.02 -0.50 10.47
N GLN A 181 13.98 -0.45 11.39
CA GLN A 181 13.92 -1.23 12.61
C GLN A 181 13.62 -0.35 13.82
N LYS A 182 12.60 -0.74 14.53
CA LYS A 182 12.52 -0.42 15.94
C LYS A 182 12.21 -1.72 16.68
N GLY A 183 13.28 -2.48 16.96
CA GLY A 183 13.16 -3.76 17.65
C GLY A 183 12.73 -4.96 16.79
N GLY A 184 12.97 -4.93 15.49
CA GLY A 184 12.64 -6.05 14.61
C GLY A 184 13.26 -5.94 13.23
N TYR A 185 13.13 -6.99 12.46
CA TYR A 185 13.65 -7.10 11.10
C TYR A 185 12.52 -7.24 10.08
N GLY A 186 12.67 -6.55 8.98
CA GLY A 186 11.84 -6.80 7.80
C GLY A 186 12.58 -7.67 6.79
N SER A 187 11.85 -8.43 6.01
CA SER A 187 12.41 -9.19 4.89
C SER A 187 11.52 -9.08 3.65
N ILE A 188 12.19 -9.05 2.50
CA ILE A 188 11.52 -9.10 1.20
C ILE A 188 12.10 -10.28 0.43
N LYS A 189 11.23 -11.08 -0.15
CA LYS A 189 11.64 -12.15 -1.08
C LYS A 189 10.84 -12.00 -2.37
N THR A 190 11.54 -12.08 -3.48
CA THR A 190 10.94 -12.13 -4.81
C THR A 190 11.37 -13.40 -5.50
N TYR A 191 10.41 -14.09 -6.11
CA TYR A 191 10.67 -15.31 -6.86
C TYR A 191 10.30 -15.07 -8.32
N LEU A 192 11.07 -15.64 -9.22
CA LEU A 192 10.87 -15.52 -10.65
C LEU A 192 10.93 -14.07 -11.15
N ALA A 193 11.42 -13.16 -10.34
CA ALA A 193 11.59 -11.77 -10.75
C ALA A 193 12.69 -11.67 -11.82
N THR A 194 12.32 -11.15 -12.98
CA THR A 194 13.26 -10.91 -14.06
C THR A 194 13.95 -9.55 -13.96
N GLY A 195 13.49 -8.73 -13.05
CA GLY A 195 14.11 -7.45 -12.76
C GLY A 195 13.32 -6.64 -11.75
N ILE A 196 14.04 -5.79 -11.03
CA ILE A 196 13.46 -4.78 -10.16
C ILE A 196 13.81 -3.43 -10.77
N ASN A 197 12.80 -2.64 -11.12
CA ASN A 197 12.98 -1.29 -11.62
C ASN A 197 12.66 -0.30 -10.51
N ILE A 198 13.68 0.42 -10.05
CA ILE A 198 13.55 1.43 -9.01
C ILE A 198 13.98 2.76 -9.59
N TYR A 199 13.14 3.76 -9.48
CA TYR A 199 13.38 5.10 -9.99
C TYR A 199 13.38 6.10 -8.83
N ASP A 200 14.21 7.12 -8.93
CA ASP A 200 14.22 8.21 -7.98
C ASP A 200 12.98 9.12 -8.14
N LYS A 201 12.93 10.18 -7.33
CA LYS A 201 11.84 11.14 -7.35
C LYS A 201 11.62 11.83 -8.70
N ASP A 202 12.66 11.93 -9.51
CA ASP A 202 12.62 12.55 -10.82
C ASP A 202 12.34 11.55 -11.94
N GLY A 203 12.14 10.28 -11.58
CA GLY A 203 11.86 9.23 -12.53
C GLY A 203 13.10 8.62 -13.18
N ALA A 204 14.30 8.98 -12.75
CA ALA A 204 15.53 8.34 -13.16
C ALA A 204 15.74 7.01 -12.43
N SER A 205 16.41 6.07 -13.06
CA SER A 205 16.76 4.78 -12.48
C SER A 205 18.15 4.80 -11.83
#